data_1c2c0b5639446511f967a995a3ce0b67
#
_entry.id   1c2c0b5639446511f967a995a3ce0b67
#
_cell.length_a   1.000
_cell.length_b   1.000
_cell.length_c   1.000
_cell.angle_alpha   90.00
_cell.angle_beta   90.00
_cell.angle_gamma   90.00
#
_symmetry.space_group_name_H-M   'P 1'
#
loop_
_entity.id
_entity.type
_entity.pdbx_description
1 polymer ?
#
loop_
_entity_poly.entity_id
_entity_poly.type
_entity_poly.pdbx_seq_one_letter_code
_entity_poly.pdbx_strand_id
1 'polypeptide(L)'
;MTPTPPLLAPRLGAWATLGEPRLTNELATSGLDWVGLDAQHGHFDDRALRETLGHRSTAGAPLLVRVAANDPALIGRALDAGADGVIVPLVNTVADAEAAVAASRYPPLGVRSWGPLHGSRLVHRPGSDGGDHAIPLCAVMIETAAALEEVEQIAAVPGVDMVFVGPFDLSLALGMDVDDLLTPRDDSEPLPRIIRACAAASILAGAYAGTPERAALLAAAGFRWIAATTDTGLLPLGVDAVRRRMGAAEDGVS
;
A
#
# COMPACT_ATOMS: atom_id res chain seq x y z
N MET A 1 -26.61 14.57 -15.97
CA MET A 1 -25.95 13.80 -14.89
C MET A 1 -25.33 12.57 -15.55
N THR A 2 -24.03 12.55 -15.71
CA THR A 2 -23.29 11.34 -16.13
C THR A 2 -23.40 10.32 -15.01
N PRO A 3 -23.75 9.06 -15.27
CA PRO A 3 -23.82 8.05 -14.24
C PRO A 3 -22.42 7.86 -13.64
N THR A 4 -22.32 7.97 -12.31
CA THR A 4 -21.11 7.61 -11.58
C THR A 4 -20.75 6.18 -11.96
N PRO A 5 -19.53 5.89 -12.45
CA PRO A 5 -19.14 4.52 -12.77
C PRO A 5 -19.32 3.65 -11.52
N PRO A 6 -19.71 2.38 -11.67
CA PRO A 6 -19.89 1.49 -10.54
C PRO A 6 -18.59 1.48 -9.73
N LEU A 7 -18.70 1.78 -8.42
CA LEU A 7 -17.58 1.74 -7.49
C LEU A 7 -16.97 0.34 -7.55
N LEU A 8 -15.78 0.22 -8.09
CA LEU A 8 -15.03 -1.05 -8.09
C LEU A 8 -14.92 -1.55 -6.64
N ALA A 9 -15.14 -2.84 -6.45
CA ALA A 9 -14.95 -3.45 -5.14
C ALA A 9 -13.55 -3.13 -4.59
N PRO A 10 -13.40 -2.89 -3.28
CA PRO A 10 -12.09 -2.65 -2.70
C PRO A 10 -11.20 -3.89 -2.86
N ARG A 11 -9.93 -3.68 -3.16
CA ARG A 11 -8.90 -4.71 -3.13
C ARG A 11 -8.40 -4.88 -1.71
N LEU A 12 -8.59 -6.07 -1.16
CA LEU A 12 -8.20 -6.39 0.19
C LEU A 12 -6.78 -6.94 0.23
N GLY A 13 -5.93 -6.30 1.02
CA GLY A 13 -4.56 -6.72 1.26
C GLY A 13 -4.32 -7.12 2.70
N ALA A 14 -3.20 -7.82 2.91
CA ALA A 14 -2.59 -8.00 4.22
C ALA A 14 -1.29 -7.23 4.32
N TRP A 15 -0.94 -6.83 5.55
CA TRP A 15 0.32 -6.16 5.86
C TRP A 15 1.24 -7.13 6.58
N ALA A 16 2.27 -7.60 5.89
CA ALA A 16 3.25 -8.54 6.43
C ALA A 16 4.33 -7.77 7.19
N THR A 17 4.54 -8.13 8.44
CA THR A 17 5.51 -7.50 9.35
C THR A 17 6.57 -8.47 9.87
N LEU A 18 6.32 -9.79 9.82
CA LEU A 18 7.17 -10.79 10.45
C LEU A 18 8.47 -11.07 9.71
N GLY A 19 8.61 -10.64 8.46
CA GLY A 19 9.81 -10.92 7.67
C GLY A 19 9.97 -12.39 7.29
N GLU A 20 8.87 -13.17 7.28
CA GLU A 20 8.88 -14.61 7.03
C GLU A 20 8.48 -14.93 5.59
N PRO A 21 9.43 -15.35 4.73
CA PRO A 21 9.17 -15.57 3.31
C PRO A 21 8.07 -16.59 3.02
N ARG A 22 8.03 -17.70 3.78
CA ARG A 22 7.02 -18.74 3.57
C ARG A 22 5.62 -18.26 3.90
N LEU A 23 5.46 -17.61 5.06
CA LEU A 23 4.17 -17.05 5.48
C LEU A 23 3.68 -16.00 4.48
N THR A 24 4.55 -15.12 4.02
CA THR A 24 4.21 -14.09 3.04
C THR A 24 3.72 -14.70 1.71
N ASN A 25 4.36 -15.78 1.26
CA ASN A 25 3.91 -16.49 0.06
C ASN A 25 2.57 -17.20 0.25
N GLU A 26 2.30 -17.77 1.43
CA GLU A 26 0.98 -18.32 1.77
C GLU A 26 -0.09 -17.22 1.77
N LEU A 27 0.20 -16.05 2.35
CA LEU A 27 -0.70 -14.89 2.28
C LEU A 27 -1.00 -14.48 0.85
N ALA A 28 0.03 -14.39 0.00
CA ALA A 28 -0.14 -14.01 -1.40
C ALA A 28 -0.97 -15.01 -2.23
N THR A 29 -1.08 -16.26 -1.79
CA THR A 29 -1.87 -17.30 -2.46
C THR A 29 -3.20 -17.62 -1.75
N SER A 30 -3.52 -16.93 -0.65
CA SER A 30 -4.72 -17.20 0.18
C SER A 30 -6.03 -16.63 -0.37
N GLY A 31 -5.99 -15.87 -1.48
CA GLY A 31 -7.14 -15.17 -2.05
C GLY A 31 -7.18 -13.67 -1.72
N LEU A 32 -6.13 -13.13 -1.10
CA LEU A 32 -5.94 -11.69 -0.98
C LEU A 32 -5.63 -11.08 -2.35
N ASP A 33 -6.02 -9.82 -2.54
CA ASP A 33 -5.78 -9.10 -3.79
C ASP A 33 -4.35 -8.54 -3.89
N TRP A 34 -3.66 -8.34 -2.74
CA TRP A 34 -2.27 -7.87 -2.66
C TRP A 34 -1.70 -8.08 -1.25
N VAL A 35 -0.37 -8.01 -1.11
CA VAL A 35 0.31 -8.05 0.19
C VAL A 35 1.34 -6.92 0.26
N GLY A 36 1.33 -6.15 1.35
CA GLY A 36 2.35 -5.17 1.67
C GLY A 36 3.42 -5.79 2.55
N LEU A 37 4.69 -5.65 2.18
CA LEU A 37 5.84 -6.06 2.98
C LEU A 37 6.42 -4.83 3.67
N ASP A 38 6.48 -4.84 4.99
CA ASP A 38 6.90 -3.69 5.76
C ASP A 38 8.41 -3.72 6.08
N ALA A 39 9.19 -2.98 5.30
CA ALA A 39 10.62 -2.81 5.55
C ALA A 39 10.94 -1.55 6.38
N GLN A 40 9.93 -0.79 6.85
CA GLN A 40 10.11 0.36 7.72
C GLN A 40 10.00 0.00 9.20
N HIS A 41 8.92 -0.68 9.58
CA HIS A 41 8.62 -1.04 10.98
C HIS A 41 8.49 -2.55 11.20
N GLY A 42 8.54 -3.35 10.13
CA GLY A 42 8.55 -4.81 10.19
C GLY A 42 9.98 -5.39 10.22
N HIS A 43 10.03 -6.71 10.13
CA HIS A 43 11.29 -7.47 10.14
C HIS A 43 11.82 -7.79 8.72
N PHE A 44 11.35 -7.07 7.69
CA PHE A 44 11.84 -7.22 6.32
C PHE A 44 13.12 -6.43 6.10
N ASP A 45 14.26 -7.02 6.41
CA ASP A 45 15.57 -6.54 5.95
C ASP A 45 15.80 -6.90 4.47
N ASP A 46 16.93 -6.49 3.91
CA ASP A 46 17.30 -6.77 2.52
C ASP A 46 17.33 -8.27 2.21
N ARG A 47 17.76 -9.10 3.17
CA ARG A 47 17.79 -10.55 3.00
C ARG A 47 16.38 -11.14 2.93
N ALA A 48 15.52 -10.80 3.89
CA ALA A 48 14.15 -11.27 3.94
C ALA A 48 13.36 -10.84 2.70
N LEU A 49 13.56 -9.59 2.21
CA LEU A 49 12.96 -9.12 0.97
C LEU A 49 13.39 -9.97 -0.23
N ARG A 50 14.70 -10.25 -0.41
CA ARG A 50 15.21 -11.06 -1.51
C ARG A 50 14.72 -12.48 -1.46
N GLU A 51 14.69 -13.09 -0.28
CA GLU A 51 14.19 -14.46 -0.09
C GLU A 51 12.68 -14.52 -0.39
N THR A 52 11.88 -13.56 0.10
CA THR A 52 10.44 -13.51 -0.14
C THR A 52 10.11 -13.31 -1.61
N LEU A 53 10.68 -12.28 -2.22
CA LEU A 53 10.36 -11.87 -3.59
C LEU A 53 10.95 -12.84 -4.62
N GLY A 54 12.12 -13.45 -4.34
CA GLY A 54 12.77 -14.41 -5.21
C GLY A 54 12.06 -15.76 -5.28
N HIS A 55 11.37 -16.17 -4.22
CA HIS A 55 10.69 -17.47 -4.14
C HIS A 55 9.16 -17.35 -4.23
N ARG A 56 8.63 -16.18 -4.57
CA ARG A 56 7.19 -15.97 -4.64
C ARG A 56 6.51 -16.83 -5.73
N SER A 57 5.30 -17.29 -5.45
CA SER A 57 4.47 -17.99 -6.43
C SER A 57 4.13 -17.08 -7.62
N THR A 58 4.17 -17.63 -8.85
CA THR A 58 3.76 -16.89 -10.06
C THR A 58 2.25 -16.65 -10.14
N ALA A 59 1.46 -17.42 -9.41
CA ALA A 59 0.01 -17.29 -9.32
C ALA A 59 -0.47 -16.47 -8.11
N GLY A 60 0.46 -15.97 -7.26
CA GLY A 60 0.10 -15.22 -6.07
C GLY A 60 -0.27 -13.76 -6.37
N ALA A 61 -0.87 -13.13 -5.39
CA ALA A 61 -1.18 -11.71 -5.39
C ALA A 61 0.10 -10.84 -5.51
N PRO A 62 0.03 -9.62 -6.04
CA PRO A 62 1.15 -8.70 -6.09
C PRO A 62 1.70 -8.37 -4.70
N LEU A 63 3.03 -8.22 -4.64
CA LEU A 63 3.77 -7.88 -3.44
C LEU A 63 4.31 -6.46 -3.56
N LEU A 64 3.83 -5.55 -2.71
CA LEU A 64 4.31 -4.18 -2.61
C LEU A 64 5.24 -4.06 -1.40
N VAL A 65 6.32 -3.29 -1.51
CA VAL A 65 7.25 -3.07 -0.40
C VAL A 65 7.11 -1.66 0.13
N ARG A 66 6.73 -1.51 1.41
CA ARG A 66 6.95 -0.23 2.09
C ARG A 66 8.42 -0.14 2.43
N VAL A 67 9.14 0.73 1.72
CA VAL A 67 10.57 0.98 1.96
C VAL A 67 10.79 1.73 3.28
N ALA A 68 11.99 1.61 3.87
CA ALA A 68 12.26 2.22 5.17
C ALA A 68 12.33 3.76 5.14
N ALA A 69 12.61 4.35 3.97
CA ALA A 69 12.67 5.79 3.77
C ALA A 69 12.50 6.13 2.28
N ASN A 70 12.24 7.40 1.96
CA ASN A 70 12.31 7.92 0.60
C ASN A 70 13.78 8.07 0.17
N ASP A 71 14.42 6.96 -0.08
CA ASP A 71 15.82 6.85 -0.47
C ASP A 71 15.94 6.04 -1.76
N PRO A 72 16.63 6.56 -2.80
CA PRO A 72 16.73 5.91 -4.10
C PRO A 72 17.41 4.54 -4.05
N ALA A 73 18.32 4.30 -3.11
CA ALA A 73 18.96 3.00 -2.95
C ALA A 73 17.98 1.97 -2.35
N LEU A 74 17.17 2.35 -1.36
CA LEU A 74 16.16 1.48 -0.76
C LEU A 74 15.05 1.14 -1.75
N ILE A 75 14.56 2.14 -2.49
CA ILE A 75 13.55 1.97 -3.55
C ILE A 75 14.10 1.03 -4.63
N GLY A 76 15.31 1.31 -5.14
CA GLY A 76 15.95 0.49 -6.16
C GLY A 76 16.14 -0.96 -5.72
N ARG A 77 16.62 -1.21 -4.48
CA ARG A 77 16.83 -2.57 -3.94
C ARG A 77 15.54 -3.37 -3.81
N ALA A 78 14.47 -2.75 -3.34
CA ALA A 78 13.15 -3.41 -3.26
C ALA A 78 12.65 -3.85 -4.65
N LEU A 79 12.78 -2.97 -5.63
CA LEU A 79 12.38 -3.24 -7.01
C LEU A 79 13.31 -4.26 -7.69
N ASP A 80 14.61 -4.24 -7.41
CA ASP A 80 15.57 -5.22 -7.94
C ASP A 80 15.34 -6.61 -7.36
N ALA A 81 14.91 -6.70 -6.10
CA ALA A 81 14.48 -7.95 -5.48
C ALA A 81 13.19 -8.51 -6.11
N GLY A 82 12.47 -7.72 -6.92
CA GLY A 82 11.29 -8.17 -7.65
C GLY A 82 9.95 -7.71 -7.06
N ALA A 83 9.93 -6.63 -6.27
CA ALA A 83 8.67 -6.04 -5.82
C ALA A 83 7.84 -5.56 -7.02
N ASP A 84 6.53 -5.73 -6.94
CA ASP A 84 5.60 -5.24 -7.96
C ASP A 84 5.39 -3.73 -7.87
N GLY A 85 5.76 -3.14 -6.75
CA GLY A 85 5.74 -1.70 -6.50
C GLY A 85 6.31 -1.37 -5.15
N VAL A 86 6.43 -0.08 -4.89
CA VAL A 86 6.89 0.46 -3.61
C VAL A 86 5.84 1.37 -3.00
N ILE A 87 5.82 1.40 -1.67
CA ILE A 87 5.06 2.35 -0.86
C ILE A 87 6.13 3.19 -0.13
N VAL A 88 6.23 4.46 -0.50
CA VAL A 88 7.30 5.36 -0.02
C VAL A 88 6.75 6.21 1.12
N PRO A 89 7.30 6.05 2.36
CA PRO A 89 6.83 6.77 3.53
C PRO A 89 7.33 8.22 3.55
N LEU A 90 6.69 9.05 4.39
CA LEU A 90 7.11 10.41 4.73
C LEU A 90 7.33 11.34 3.51
N VAL A 91 6.50 11.19 2.49
CA VAL A 91 6.46 12.10 1.35
C VAL A 91 5.68 13.35 1.77
N ASN A 92 6.36 14.47 1.98
CA ASN A 92 5.79 15.68 2.53
C ASN A 92 5.56 16.79 1.49
N THR A 93 6.29 16.72 0.37
CA THR A 93 6.30 17.75 -0.66
C THR A 93 6.19 17.15 -2.06
N VAL A 94 5.87 18.00 -3.04
CA VAL A 94 5.94 17.63 -4.47
C VAL A 94 7.32 17.10 -4.83
N ALA A 95 8.40 17.74 -4.35
CA ALA A 95 9.77 17.32 -4.62
C ALA A 95 10.09 15.92 -4.07
N ASP A 96 9.55 15.56 -2.90
CA ASP A 96 9.68 14.20 -2.35
C ASP A 96 8.97 13.18 -3.24
N ALA A 97 7.78 13.50 -3.75
CA ALA A 97 7.03 12.64 -4.64
C ALA A 97 7.76 12.44 -5.99
N GLU A 98 8.30 13.53 -6.56
CA GLU A 98 9.13 13.49 -7.78
C GLU A 98 10.39 12.61 -7.58
N ALA A 99 11.05 12.73 -6.42
CA ALA A 99 12.21 11.91 -6.08
C ALA A 99 11.85 10.42 -5.98
N ALA A 100 10.73 10.08 -5.34
CA ALA A 100 10.23 8.71 -5.24
C ALA A 100 9.92 8.11 -6.61
N VAL A 101 9.25 8.87 -7.48
CA VAL A 101 8.97 8.47 -8.87
C VAL A 101 10.27 8.27 -9.64
N ALA A 102 11.19 9.23 -9.59
CA ALA A 102 12.46 9.15 -10.32
C ALA A 102 13.28 7.92 -9.89
N ALA A 103 13.32 7.59 -8.60
CA ALA A 103 13.99 6.41 -8.07
C ALA A 103 13.33 5.09 -8.49
N SER A 104 12.04 5.11 -8.82
CA SER A 104 11.27 3.93 -9.22
C SER A 104 11.33 3.62 -10.72
N ARG A 105 11.83 4.49 -11.54
CA ARG A 105 11.78 4.43 -13.01
C ARG A 105 13.19 4.40 -13.61
N TYR A 106 13.35 3.60 -14.67
CA TYR A 106 14.56 3.64 -15.48
C TYR A 106 14.60 4.89 -16.38
N PRO A 107 15.79 5.35 -16.83
CA PRO A 107 15.88 6.38 -17.83
C PRO A 107 15.09 6.00 -19.11
N PRO A 108 14.46 6.96 -19.80
CA PRO A 108 14.48 8.41 -19.56
C PRO A 108 13.45 8.90 -18.53
N LEU A 109 12.59 8.01 -17.97
CA LEU A 109 11.49 8.36 -17.07
C LEU A 109 11.94 8.60 -15.62
N GLY A 110 13.15 8.21 -15.27
CA GLY A 110 13.72 8.36 -13.94
C GLY A 110 15.22 8.12 -13.93
N VAL A 111 15.76 7.82 -12.74
CA VAL A 111 17.20 7.66 -12.48
C VAL A 111 17.57 6.32 -11.86
N ARG A 112 16.62 5.36 -11.79
CA ARG A 112 16.89 4.04 -11.23
C ARG A 112 18.05 3.37 -11.94
N SER A 113 19.02 2.86 -11.16
CA SER A 113 20.11 2.03 -11.68
C SER A 113 19.60 0.66 -12.12
N TRP A 114 20.18 0.10 -13.17
CA TRP A 114 19.84 -1.23 -13.67
C TRP A 114 20.49 -2.32 -12.83
N GLY A 115 19.69 -3.19 -12.21
CA GLY A 115 20.16 -4.31 -11.40
C GLY A 115 19.08 -5.32 -11.01
N PRO A 116 18.10 -5.66 -11.89
CA PRO A 116 17.01 -6.52 -11.51
C PRO A 116 17.51 -7.93 -11.22
N LEU A 117 17.14 -8.47 -10.04
CA LEU A 117 17.33 -9.87 -9.70
C LEU A 117 16.13 -10.70 -10.19
N HIS A 118 14.95 -10.13 -10.09
CA HIS A 118 13.68 -10.71 -10.51
C HIS A 118 12.79 -9.66 -11.16
N GLY A 119 12.02 -10.04 -12.19
CA GLY A 119 11.08 -9.13 -12.86
C GLY A 119 9.83 -8.85 -12.03
N SER A 120 9.35 -7.60 -12.01
CA SER A 120 8.03 -7.25 -11.51
C SER A 120 6.93 -7.86 -12.38
N ARG A 121 5.81 -8.28 -11.76
CA ARG A 121 4.65 -8.84 -12.45
C ARG A 121 3.54 -7.84 -12.68
N LEU A 122 3.56 -6.72 -11.96
CA LEU A 122 2.55 -5.69 -12.16
C LEU A 122 2.88 -4.89 -13.41
N VAL A 123 1.99 -5.06 -14.36
CA VAL A 123 1.56 -4.09 -15.32
C VAL A 123 2.34 -3.99 -16.62
N HIS A 124 1.72 -4.60 -17.56
CA HIS A 124 1.67 -4.07 -18.92
C HIS A 124 0.77 -2.80 -18.88
N ARG A 125 1.35 -1.59 -18.79
CA ARG A 125 0.62 -0.37 -19.17
C ARG A 125 0.65 -0.29 -20.70
N PRO A 126 -0.51 -0.35 -21.40
CA PRO A 126 -0.55 -0.09 -22.84
C PRO A 126 -0.02 1.34 -23.09
N GLY A 127 1.03 1.47 -23.90
CA GLY A 127 1.59 2.77 -24.29
C GLY A 127 2.89 3.18 -23.58
N SER A 128 3.51 2.34 -22.76
CA SER A 128 4.87 2.60 -22.29
C SER A 128 5.89 2.16 -23.35
N ASP A 129 6.49 3.12 -24.06
CA ASP A 129 7.42 2.89 -25.18
C ASP A 129 8.81 2.35 -24.77
N GLY A 130 8.92 1.72 -23.62
CA GLY A 130 10.19 1.36 -22.99
C GLY A 130 10.49 -0.13 -22.85
N GLY A 131 10.18 -0.97 -23.84
CA GLY A 131 10.60 -2.37 -23.82
C GLY A 131 9.85 -3.28 -22.84
N ASP A 132 10.23 -4.56 -22.75
CA ASP A 132 9.60 -5.63 -21.97
C ASP A 132 9.64 -5.47 -20.42
N HIS A 133 9.90 -4.27 -19.90
CA HIS A 133 9.99 -4.01 -18.47
C HIS A 133 8.67 -3.48 -17.92
N ALA A 134 8.01 -4.27 -17.07
CA ALA A 134 6.86 -3.83 -16.32
C ALA A 134 7.21 -2.59 -15.48
N ILE A 135 6.37 -1.54 -15.57
CA ILE A 135 6.54 -0.33 -14.75
C ILE A 135 6.01 -0.64 -13.35
N PRO A 136 6.87 -0.65 -12.31
CA PRO A 136 6.43 -0.92 -10.95
C PRO A 136 5.49 0.18 -10.44
N LEU A 137 4.54 -0.18 -9.57
CA LEU A 137 3.67 0.79 -8.92
C LEU A 137 4.48 1.67 -7.96
N CYS A 138 4.31 2.99 -8.04
CA CYS A 138 4.87 3.96 -7.09
C CYS A 138 3.73 4.56 -6.27
N ALA A 139 3.61 4.12 -5.02
CA ALA A 139 2.72 4.70 -4.04
C ALA A 139 3.49 5.63 -3.11
N VAL A 140 2.91 6.80 -2.81
CA VAL A 140 3.48 7.77 -1.86
C VAL A 140 2.57 7.88 -0.65
N MET A 141 3.15 7.89 0.57
CA MET A 141 2.35 7.97 1.79
C MET A 141 2.02 9.41 2.13
N ILE A 142 0.76 9.61 2.48
CA ILE A 142 0.24 10.84 3.10
C ILE A 142 -0.06 10.51 4.56
N GLU A 143 0.83 10.94 5.45
CA GLU A 143 0.81 10.56 6.86
C GLU A 143 1.27 11.70 7.80
N THR A 144 1.45 12.91 7.24
CA THR A 144 1.81 14.12 8.00
C THR A 144 0.88 15.29 7.66
N ALA A 145 0.84 16.30 8.52
CA ALA A 145 0.07 17.52 8.24
C ALA A 145 0.60 18.26 7.00
N ALA A 146 1.93 18.31 6.81
CA ALA A 146 2.54 18.95 5.64
C ALA A 146 2.17 18.21 4.34
N ALA A 147 2.22 16.88 4.34
CA ALA A 147 1.80 16.08 3.19
C ALA A 147 0.32 16.29 2.85
N LEU A 148 -0.53 16.41 3.87
CA LEU A 148 -1.96 16.68 3.66
C LEU A 148 -2.19 18.07 3.06
N GLU A 149 -1.40 19.08 3.44
CA GLU A 149 -1.51 20.43 2.86
C GLU A 149 -1.19 20.44 1.35
N GLU A 150 -0.28 19.60 0.89
CA GLU A 150 0.14 19.48 -0.52
C GLU A 150 -0.49 18.31 -1.28
N VAL A 151 -1.50 17.63 -0.73
CA VAL A 151 -1.98 16.34 -1.26
C VAL A 151 -2.45 16.41 -2.71
N GLU A 152 -3.09 17.50 -3.14
CA GLU A 152 -3.53 17.68 -4.53
C GLU A 152 -2.34 17.78 -5.49
N GLN A 153 -1.30 18.50 -5.09
CA GLN A 153 -0.08 18.68 -5.88
C GLN A 153 0.75 17.39 -5.91
N ILE A 154 0.89 16.71 -4.78
CA ILE A 154 1.57 15.42 -4.66
C ILE A 154 0.86 14.36 -5.53
N ALA A 155 -0.46 14.27 -5.45
CA ALA A 155 -1.25 13.35 -6.26
C ALA A 155 -1.14 13.61 -7.76
N ALA A 156 -0.93 14.87 -8.16
CA ALA A 156 -0.79 15.27 -9.55
C ALA A 156 0.62 15.03 -10.14
N VAL A 157 1.61 14.60 -9.36
CA VAL A 157 2.97 14.32 -9.84
C VAL A 157 2.93 13.19 -10.86
N PRO A 158 3.42 13.40 -12.11
CA PRO A 158 3.42 12.34 -13.11
C PRO A 158 4.25 11.13 -12.66
N GLY A 159 3.63 9.95 -12.68
CA GLY A 159 4.29 8.70 -12.26
C GLY A 159 3.98 8.28 -10.81
N VAL A 160 3.34 9.11 -10.01
CA VAL A 160 2.62 8.66 -8.81
C VAL A 160 1.41 7.84 -9.27
N ASP A 161 1.32 6.59 -8.82
CA ASP A 161 0.24 5.67 -9.19
C ASP A 161 -0.82 5.56 -8.10
N MET A 162 -0.45 5.87 -6.86
CA MET A 162 -1.29 5.75 -5.67
C MET A 162 -0.87 6.75 -4.59
N VAL A 163 -1.83 7.38 -3.95
CA VAL A 163 -1.66 7.92 -2.61
C VAL A 163 -2.04 6.83 -1.61
N PHE A 164 -1.15 6.54 -0.67
CA PHE A 164 -1.37 5.57 0.39
C PHE A 164 -1.40 6.26 1.76
N VAL A 165 -2.49 6.12 2.50
CA VAL A 165 -2.65 6.80 3.78
C VAL A 165 -2.16 5.93 4.92
N GLY A 166 -1.30 6.51 5.80
CA GLY A 166 -0.96 5.99 7.12
C GLY A 166 -1.83 6.67 8.18
N PRO A 167 -3.04 6.14 8.49
CA PRO A 167 -4.00 6.87 9.30
C PRO A 167 -3.55 7.08 10.75
N PHE A 168 -2.72 6.22 11.30
CA PHE A 168 -2.18 6.37 12.65
C PHE A 168 -1.24 7.56 12.74
N ASP A 169 -0.26 7.65 11.85
CA ASP A 169 0.68 8.77 11.80
C ASP A 169 -0.04 10.07 11.43
N LEU A 170 -0.96 10.02 10.47
CA LEU A 170 -1.74 11.19 10.09
C LEU A 170 -2.60 11.71 11.24
N SER A 171 -3.27 10.83 11.99
CA SER A 171 -4.08 11.23 13.15
C SER A 171 -3.22 11.88 14.23
N LEU A 172 -2.05 11.30 14.52
CA LEU A 172 -1.07 11.89 15.45
C LEU A 172 -0.58 13.27 14.98
N ALA A 173 -0.26 13.40 13.70
CA ALA A 173 0.19 14.66 13.12
C ALA A 173 -0.88 15.77 13.15
N LEU A 174 -2.15 15.38 13.10
CA LEU A 174 -3.30 16.31 13.18
C LEU A 174 -3.81 16.52 14.61
N GLY A 175 -3.26 15.81 15.61
CA GLY A 175 -3.70 15.90 17.00
C GLY A 175 -5.12 15.38 17.24
N MET A 176 -5.56 14.37 16.50
CA MET A 176 -6.89 13.80 16.59
C MET A 176 -6.84 12.27 16.83
N ASP A 177 -7.95 11.69 17.27
CA ASP A 177 -8.06 10.23 17.37
C ASP A 177 -8.17 9.59 15.99
N VAL A 178 -7.60 8.38 15.85
CA VAL A 178 -7.63 7.65 14.57
C VAL A 178 -9.04 7.27 14.15
N ASP A 179 -9.92 6.93 15.08
CA ASP A 179 -11.30 6.54 14.78
C ASP A 179 -12.14 7.77 14.38
N ASP A 180 -11.83 8.96 14.92
CA ASP A 180 -12.39 10.24 14.43
C ASP A 180 -11.93 10.53 13.00
N LEU A 181 -10.64 10.34 12.69
CA LEU A 181 -10.12 10.49 11.32
C LEU A 181 -10.83 9.55 10.33
N LEU A 182 -11.11 8.30 10.74
CA LEU A 182 -11.74 7.28 9.89
C LEU A 182 -13.25 7.47 9.69
N THR A 183 -13.89 8.34 10.50
CA THR A 183 -15.33 8.61 10.45
C THR A 183 -15.62 10.08 10.16
N PRO A 184 -15.22 10.58 8.96
CA PRO A 184 -15.37 12.00 8.62
C PRO A 184 -16.84 12.42 8.63
N ARG A 185 -17.10 13.64 9.11
CA ARG A 185 -18.44 14.23 9.25
C ARG A 185 -18.85 15.03 8.02
N ASP A 186 -17.87 15.52 7.28
CA ASP A 186 -18.09 16.31 6.06
C ASP A 186 -16.94 16.16 5.04
N ASP A 187 -17.16 16.70 3.86
CA ASP A 187 -16.23 16.59 2.73
C ASP A 187 -14.96 17.43 2.88
N SER A 188 -14.86 18.34 3.84
CA SER A 188 -13.67 19.17 4.06
C SER A 188 -12.60 18.45 4.87
N GLU A 189 -12.95 17.35 5.51
CA GLU A 189 -12.05 16.58 6.35
C GLU A 189 -10.97 15.81 5.55
N PRO A 190 -9.89 15.34 6.23
CA PRO A 190 -8.69 14.82 5.56
C PRO A 190 -8.96 13.69 4.56
N LEU A 191 -9.68 12.63 4.95
CA LEU A 191 -9.88 11.48 4.08
C LEU A 191 -10.70 11.78 2.82
N PRO A 192 -11.85 12.48 2.89
CA PRO A 192 -12.57 12.94 1.69
C PRO A 192 -11.72 13.84 0.79
N ARG A 193 -10.88 14.72 1.36
CA ARG A 193 -9.95 15.55 0.59
C ARG A 193 -8.94 14.71 -0.20
N ILE A 194 -8.33 13.73 0.45
CA ILE A 194 -7.38 12.79 -0.19
C ILE A 194 -8.06 12.03 -1.33
N ILE A 195 -9.26 11.50 -1.11
CA ILE A 195 -10.02 10.77 -2.14
C ILE A 195 -10.30 11.66 -3.35
N ARG A 196 -10.69 12.93 -3.13
CA ARG A 196 -10.91 13.88 -4.24
C ARG A 196 -9.61 14.18 -5.00
N ALA A 197 -8.49 14.36 -4.29
CA ALA A 197 -7.18 14.57 -4.91
C ALA A 197 -6.80 13.39 -5.81
N CYS A 198 -6.94 12.16 -5.33
CA CYS A 198 -6.70 10.95 -6.10
C CYS A 198 -7.62 10.85 -7.33
N ALA A 199 -8.91 11.15 -7.15
CA ALA A 199 -9.88 11.11 -8.24
C ALA A 199 -9.56 12.15 -9.33
N ALA A 200 -9.20 13.38 -8.93
CA ALA A 200 -8.80 14.45 -9.85
C ALA A 200 -7.55 14.09 -10.66
N ALA A 201 -6.58 13.43 -10.02
CA ALA A 201 -5.35 12.96 -10.66
C ALA A 201 -5.52 11.62 -11.41
N SER A 202 -6.69 10.95 -11.31
CA SER A 202 -6.96 9.63 -11.88
C SER A 202 -5.98 8.54 -11.39
N ILE A 203 -5.59 8.62 -10.12
CA ILE A 203 -4.72 7.65 -9.45
C ILE A 203 -5.47 6.86 -8.37
N LEU A 204 -4.83 5.83 -7.85
CA LEU A 204 -5.40 4.97 -6.82
C LEU A 204 -5.36 5.65 -5.44
N ALA A 205 -6.35 5.33 -4.60
CA ALA A 205 -6.33 5.65 -3.17
C ALA A 205 -6.20 4.36 -2.36
N GLY A 206 -5.11 4.24 -1.60
CA GLY A 206 -4.83 3.13 -0.70
C GLY A 206 -4.70 3.58 0.75
N ALA A 207 -4.88 2.67 1.70
CA ALA A 207 -4.71 2.96 3.11
C ALA A 207 -4.39 1.71 3.94
N TYR A 208 -3.72 1.91 5.06
CA TYR A 208 -3.53 0.91 6.09
C TYR A 208 -4.71 0.95 7.08
N ALA A 209 -5.40 -0.15 7.24
CA ALA A 209 -6.51 -0.27 8.21
C ALA A 209 -6.08 -1.01 9.49
N GLY A 210 -5.30 -2.06 9.35
CA GLY A 210 -4.85 -2.92 10.44
C GLY A 210 -5.92 -3.88 10.98
N THR A 211 -7.21 -3.55 10.86
CA THR A 211 -8.34 -4.41 11.24
C THR A 211 -9.44 -4.40 10.18
N PRO A 212 -10.25 -5.48 10.09
CA PRO A 212 -11.38 -5.54 9.16
C PRO A 212 -12.43 -4.44 9.38
N GLU A 213 -12.67 -4.03 10.62
CA GLU A 213 -13.64 -2.98 10.98
C GLU A 213 -13.21 -1.64 10.39
N ARG A 214 -11.94 -1.24 10.61
CA ARG A 214 -11.38 -0.01 10.02
C ARG A 214 -11.29 -0.09 8.50
N ALA A 215 -11.03 -1.30 7.95
CA ALA A 215 -11.05 -1.52 6.51
C ALA A 215 -12.42 -1.24 5.91
N ALA A 216 -13.50 -1.61 6.59
CA ALA A 216 -14.86 -1.31 6.16
C ALA A 216 -15.14 0.22 6.14
N LEU A 217 -14.66 0.97 7.14
CA LEU A 217 -14.77 2.43 7.18
C LEU A 217 -14.01 3.08 6.01
N LEU A 218 -12.77 2.66 5.77
CA LEU A 218 -11.97 3.16 4.65
C LEU A 218 -12.60 2.82 3.29
N ALA A 219 -13.15 1.62 3.13
CA ALA A 219 -13.86 1.23 1.91
C ALA A 219 -15.09 2.12 1.66
N ALA A 220 -15.85 2.43 2.73
CA ALA A 220 -17.00 3.33 2.68
C ALA A 220 -16.57 4.77 2.34
N ALA A 221 -15.42 5.23 2.85
CA ALA A 221 -14.85 6.54 2.53
C ALA A 221 -14.33 6.66 1.08
N GLY A 222 -14.17 5.55 0.35
CA GLY A 222 -13.77 5.56 -1.05
C GLY A 222 -12.39 4.97 -1.36
N PHE A 223 -11.65 4.52 -0.36
CA PHE A 223 -10.39 3.81 -0.58
C PHE A 223 -10.61 2.48 -1.29
N ARG A 224 -9.66 2.08 -2.16
CA ARG A 224 -9.78 0.88 -3.00
C ARG A 224 -8.63 -0.11 -2.84
N TRP A 225 -7.49 0.29 -2.27
CA TRP A 225 -6.40 -0.59 -1.91
C TRP A 225 -6.19 -0.56 -0.40
N ILE A 226 -6.74 -1.54 0.32
CA ILE A 226 -6.83 -1.49 1.78
C ILE A 226 -6.06 -2.66 2.39
N ALA A 227 -5.04 -2.36 3.20
CA ALA A 227 -4.40 -3.34 4.06
C ALA A 227 -5.33 -3.64 5.24
N ALA A 228 -6.24 -4.60 5.06
CA ALA A 228 -7.35 -4.87 5.97
C ALA A 228 -6.93 -5.57 7.26
N THR A 229 -5.75 -6.17 7.29
CA THR A 229 -5.21 -6.90 8.44
C THR A 229 -3.69 -7.01 8.33
N THR A 230 -3.07 -7.53 9.40
CA THR A 230 -1.65 -7.91 9.40
C THR A 230 -1.50 -9.43 9.35
N ASP A 231 -0.29 -9.92 9.05
CA ASP A 231 0.05 -11.33 9.15
C ASP A 231 -0.23 -11.89 10.56
N THR A 232 0.11 -11.15 11.60
CA THR A 232 -0.19 -11.51 13.00
C THR A 232 -1.68 -11.37 13.34
N GLY A 233 -2.38 -10.37 12.80
CA GLY A 233 -3.80 -10.11 13.02
C GLY A 233 -4.71 -11.21 12.45
N LEU A 234 -4.26 -11.92 11.41
CA LEU A 234 -5.00 -13.04 10.84
C LEU A 234 -5.08 -14.25 11.77
N LEU A 235 -4.11 -14.44 12.67
CA LEU A 235 -4.09 -15.59 13.58
C LEU A 235 -5.28 -15.62 14.52
N PRO A 236 -5.58 -14.56 15.32
CA PRO A 236 -6.76 -14.55 16.17
C PRO A 236 -8.05 -14.64 15.35
N LEU A 237 -8.18 -13.95 14.23
CA LEU A 237 -9.34 -14.05 13.35
C LEU A 237 -9.57 -15.48 12.85
N GLY A 238 -8.49 -16.20 12.51
CA GLY A 238 -8.53 -17.61 12.11
C GLY A 238 -9.00 -18.51 13.26
N VAL A 239 -8.45 -18.32 14.45
CA VAL A 239 -8.85 -19.08 15.66
C VAL A 239 -10.32 -18.85 15.98
N ASP A 240 -10.80 -17.63 15.93
CA ASP A 240 -12.20 -17.29 16.19
C ASP A 240 -13.14 -17.88 15.14
N ALA A 241 -12.72 -17.89 13.87
CA ALA A 241 -13.49 -18.55 12.82
C ALA A 241 -13.61 -20.07 13.05
N VAL A 242 -12.55 -20.73 13.52
CA VAL A 242 -12.57 -22.16 13.90
C VAL A 242 -13.50 -22.39 15.08
N ARG A 243 -13.37 -21.58 16.14
CA ARG A 243 -14.24 -21.69 17.34
C ARG A 243 -15.72 -21.56 16.98
N ARG A 244 -16.09 -20.54 16.20
CA ARG A 244 -17.47 -20.35 15.75
C ARG A 244 -17.99 -21.55 14.94
N ARG A 245 -17.19 -22.12 14.04
CA ARG A 245 -17.58 -23.30 13.25
C ARG A 245 -17.74 -24.57 14.10
N MET A 246 -16.99 -24.69 15.18
CA MET A 246 -17.10 -25.81 16.13
C MET A 246 -18.24 -25.61 17.13
N GLY A 247 -18.97 -24.51 17.10
CA GLY A 247 -20.03 -24.22 18.08
C GLY A 247 -19.53 -23.90 19.49
N ALA A 248 -18.24 -23.56 19.64
CA ALA A 248 -17.70 -23.07 20.88
C ALA A 248 -18.25 -21.65 21.14
N ALA A 249 -18.97 -21.47 22.29
CA ALA A 249 -19.42 -20.16 22.73
C ALA A 249 -18.22 -19.22 22.95
N GLU A 250 -18.43 -17.93 22.71
CA GLU A 250 -17.48 -16.90 23.10
C GLU A 250 -17.37 -16.90 24.63
N ASP A 251 -16.38 -17.58 25.20
CA ASP A 251 -16.01 -17.40 26.60
C ASP A 251 -15.45 -15.99 26.70
N GLY A 252 -16.27 -15.09 27.28
CA GLY A 252 -15.89 -13.71 27.50
C GLY A 252 -14.62 -13.65 28.34
N VAL A 253 -13.58 -13.15 27.73
CA VAL A 253 -12.39 -12.67 28.46
C VAL A 253 -12.78 -11.32 29.03
N SER A 254 -13.11 -11.31 30.30
CA SER A 254 -13.26 -10.12 31.14
C SER A 254 -11.93 -9.51 31.48
#